data_5bc782f4f8d6088bac635ce09ed8cf64
#
_entry.id   5bc782f4f8d6088bac635ce09ed8cf64
#
_cell.length_a   1.000
_cell.length_b   1.000
_cell.length_c   1.000
_cell.angle_alpha   90.00
_cell.angle_beta   90.00
_cell.angle_gamma   90.00
#
_symmetry.space_group_name_H-M   'P 1'
#
loop_
_entity.id
_entity.type
_entity.pdbx_description
1 polymer ?
#
loop_
_entity_poly.entity_id
_entity_poly.type
_entity_poly.pdbx_seq_one_letter_code
_entity_poly.pdbx_strand_id
1 'polypeptide(L)'
;ARRMAPCIVFIDEIDAIGARRTNASGAESENNQTLNQLLVEMDGFDSDETIIVLAATNRPEMLDKALLRPGRFDRQIIINSPDQKGREEILKIHSKDKKIDDNINFKDIAEDTAGFTGAELANILNEAAIIATINKHDFITKEDIDEAIKKVTVGLEKHSRVISVSYTHLTLPTIA
;
A
#
# COMPACT_ATOMS: atom_id res chain seq x y z
N ALA A 1 -9.31 5.22 24.50
CA ALA A 1 -10.28 4.19 24.15
C ALA A 1 -11.25 3.93 25.31
N ARG A 2 -10.77 3.56 26.50
CA ARG A 2 -11.61 3.17 27.65
C ARG A 2 -12.72 4.17 28.00
N ARG A 3 -12.43 5.49 27.95
CA ARG A 3 -13.44 6.54 28.24
C ARG A 3 -14.49 6.72 27.13
N MET A 4 -14.27 6.08 25.97
CA MET A 4 -15.13 6.21 24.80
C MET A 4 -15.77 4.87 24.39
N ALA A 5 -15.65 3.85 25.23
CA ALA A 5 -16.28 2.56 24.96
C ALA A 5 -17.82 2.70 24.87
N PRO A 6 -18.49 2.06 23.92
CA PRO A 6 -17.93 1.14 22.91
C PRO A 6 -17.25 1.89 21.76
N CYS A 7 -16.05 1.46 21.36
CA CYS A 7 -15.30 2.12 20.28
C CYS A 7 -14.44 1.16 19.47
N ILE A 8 -14.04 1.61 18.28
CA ILE A 8 -13.05 0.95 17.43
C ILE A 8 -11.79 1.81 17.43
N VAL A 9 -10.65 1.19 17.72
CA VAL A 9 -9.32 1.81 17.61
C VAL A 9 -8.68 1.28 16.34
N PHE A 10 -8.29 2.18 15.43
CA PHE A 10 -7.58 1.82 14.22
C PHE A 10 -6.13 2.31 14.30
N ILE A 11 -5.17 1.42 14.05
CA ILE A 11 -3.74 1.71 14.04
C ILE A 11 -3.21 1.37 12.65
N ASP A 12 -2.84 2.40 11.89
CA ASP A 12 -2.21 2.20 10.60
C ASP A 12 -0.70 2.05 10.73
N GLU A 13 -0.07 1.36 9.77
CA GLU A 13 1.38 1.12 9.72
C GLU A 13 1.96 0.61 11.06
N ILE A 14 1.30 -0.38 11.68
CA ILE A 14 1.70 -0.90 13.00
C ILE A 14 3.12 -1.46 13.00
N ASP A 15 3.69 -1.82 11.88
CA ASP A 15 5.09 -2.24 11.75
C ASP A 15 6.08 -1.14 12.12
N ALA A 16 5.69 0.14 12.09
CA ALA A 16 6.54 1.23 12.55
C ALA A 16 6.90 1.12 14.04
N ILE A 17 5.99 0.59 14.87
CA ILE A 17 6.18 0.41 16.31
C ILE A 17 6.24 -1.06 16.72
N GLY A 18 5.68 -1.95 15.92
CA GLY A 18 5.53 -3.38 16.20
C GLY A 18 6.59 -4.27 15.56
N ALA A 19 7.69 -3.71 15.03
CA ALA A 19 8.74 -4.47 14.38
C ALA A 19 9.46 -5.43 15.35
N ARG A 20 9.96 -6.55 14.80
CA ARG A 20 10.77 -7.52 15.55
C ARG A 20 11.99 -6.86 16.16
N ARG A 21 12.32 -7.26 17.37
CA ARG A 21 13.50 -6.78 18.10
C ARG A 21 14.77 -7.21 17.37
N THR A 22 15.59 -6.25 16.98
CA THR A 22 16.95 -6.46 16.50
C THR A 22 17.93 -5.89 17.52
N ASN A 23 19.10 -6.47 17.67
CA ASN A 23 20.03 -6.14 18.77
C ASN A 23 20.91 -4.91 18.50
N ALA A 24 20.42 -3.87 17.82
CA ALA A 24 21.22 -2.73 17.40
C ALA A 24 20.56 -1.37 17.70
N SER A 25 21.32 -0.52 18.39
CA SER A 25 21.25 0.95 18.55
C SER A 25 20.06 1.63 19.26
N GLY A 26 20.33 2.82 19.84
CA GLY A 26 19.46 3.56 20.77
C GLY A 26 18.06 3.96 20.31
N ALA A 27 17.82 4.16 19.00
CA ALA A 27 16.47 4.47 18.44
C ALA A 27 15.49 3.28 18.56
N GLU A 28 16.00 2.05 18.59
CA GLU A 28 15.20 0.84 18.78
C GLU A 28 14.70 0.67 20.24
N SER A 29 15.35 1.33 21.19
CA SER A 29 14.91 1.33 22.60
C SER A 29 13.56 2.03 22.77
N GLU A 30 13.30 3.13 22.06
CA GLU A 30 12.03 3.85 22.13
C GLU A 30 10.89 3.07 21.46
N ASN A 31 11.14 2.46 20.31
CA ASN A 31 10.16 1.61 19.64
C ASN A 31 9.80 0.39 20.49
N ASN A 32 10.79 -0.25 21.14
CA ASN A 32 10.56 -1.36 22.05
C ASN A 32 9.74 -0.94 23.28
N GLN A 33 9.96 0.27 23.79
CA GLN A 33 9.18 0.80 24.91
C GLN A 33 7.72 1.04 24.49
N THR A 34 7.50 1.65 23.32
CA THR A 34 6.17 1.89 22.76
C THR A 34 5.43 0.58 22.48
N LEU A 35 6.12 -0.41 21.90
CA LEU A 35 5.57 -1.75 21.69
C LEU A 35 5.15 -2.39 23.02
N ASN A 36 6.02 -2.38 24.02
CA ASN A 36 5.70 -2.97 25.33
C ASN A 36 4.50 -2.25 25.98
N GLN A 37 4.42 -0.93 25.87
CA GLN A 37 3.27 -0.18 26.38
C GLN A 37 1.98 -0.57 25.66
N LEU A 38 2.02 -0.68 24.31
CA LEU A 38 0.88 -1.16 23.53
C LEU A 38 0.40 -2.54 23.98
N LEU A 39 1.34 -3.48 24.19
CA LEU A 39 1.02 -4.82 24.65
C LEU A 39 0.35 -4.81 26.03
N VAL A 40 0.87 -4.00 26.97
CA VAL A 40 0.28 -3.83 28.31
C VAL A 40 -1.12 -3.24 28.24
N GLU A 41 -1.34 -2.23 27.39
CA GLU A 41 -2.67 -1.62 27.23
C GLU A 41 -3.67 -2.59 26.59
N MET A 42 -3.21 -3.44 25.64
CA MET A 42 -4.09 -4.47 25.04
C MET A 42 -4.45 -5.57 26.02
N ASP A 43 -3.48 -6.03 26.83
CA ASP A 43 -3.72 -7.05 27.85
C ASP A 43 -4.57 -6.52 29.02
N GLY A 44 -4.66 -5.21 29.18
CA GLY A 44 -5.42 -4.55 30.23
C GLY A 44 -6.86 -4.21 29.87
N PHE A 45 -7.37 -4.59 28.68
CA PHE A 45 -8.79 -4.41 28.37
C PHE A 45 -9.63 -5.41 29.18
N ASP A 46 -10.53 -4.87 30.00
CA ASP A 46 -11.48 -5.71 30.75
C ASP A 46 -12.53 -6.29 29.79
N SER A 47 -13.01 -7.50 30.10
CA SER A 47 -14.02 -8.20 29.31
C SER A 47 -15.35 -7.44 29.16
N ASP A 48 -15.58 -6.47 30.04
CA ASP A 48 -16.78 -5.64 30.05
C ASP A 48 -16.66 -4.39 29.15
N GLU A 49 -15.45 -4.08 28.68
CA GLU A 49 -15.20 -2.95 27.79
C GLU A 49 -15.31 -3.41 26.32
N THR A 50 -16.33 -2.93 25.59
CA THR A 50 -16.48 -3.23 24.15
C THR A 50 -15.52 -2.34 23.34
N ILE A 51 -14.26 -2.75 23.26
CA ILE A 51 -13.24 -2.08 22.45
C ILE A 51 -12.73 -3.06 21.40
N ILE A 52 -12.79 -2.67 20.13
CA ILE A 52 -12.23 -3.43 19.02
C ILE A 52 -10.98 -2.72 18.55
N VAL A 53 -9.87 -3.44 18.49
CA VAL A 53 -8.60 -2.90 17.97
C VAL A 53 -8.33 -3.49 16.59
N LEU A 54 -8.17 -2.65 15.59
CA LEU A 54 -7.80 -2.99 14.22
C LEU A 54 -6.42 -2.39 13.94
N ALA A 55 -5.55 -3.17 13.32
CA ALA A 55 -4.27 -2.68 12.85
C ALA A 55 -4.07 -3.05 11.37
N ALA A 56 -3.37 -2.18 10.63
CA ALA A 56 -3.00 -2.43 9.26
C ALA A 56 -1.46 -2.38 9.09
N THR A 57 -0.94 -3.21 8.21
CA THR A 57 0.48 -3.22 7.83
C THR A 57 0.65 -3.76 6.41
N ASN A 58 1.62 -3.23 5.70
CA ASN A 58 2.10 -3.75 4.42
C ASN A 58 3.22 -4.80 4.61
N ARG A 59 3.70 -5.00 5.85
CA ARG A 59 4.86 -5.84 6.16
C ARG A 59 4.59 -6.77 7.36
N PRO A 60 3.61 -7.70 7.24
CA PRO A 60 3.20 -8.56 8.34
C PRO A 60 4.35 -9.43 8.88
N GLU A 61 5.32 -9.77 8.02
CA GLU A 61 6.51 -10.55 8.40
C GLU A 61 7.45 -9.80 9.35
N MET A 62 7.35 -8.48 9.43
CA MET A 62 8.16 -7.66 10.33
C MET A 62 7.59 -7.55 11.74
N LEU A 63 6.31 -7.92 11.94
CA LEU A 63 5.66 -7.79 13.24
C LEU A 63 6.26 -8.72 14.29
N ASP A 64 6.36 -8.21 15.52
CA ASP A 64 6.72 -9.02 16.68
C ASP A 64 5.63 -10.06 16.95
N LYS A 65 6.04 -11.31 17.14
CA LYS A 65 5.12 -12.42 17.42
C LYS A 65 4.27 -12.21 18.66
N ALA A 66 4.70 -11.35 19.58
CA ALA A 66 3.93 -11.01 20.77
C ALA A 66 2.61 -10.30 20.44
N LEU A 67 2.57 -9.52 19.35
CA LEU A 67 1.33 -8.86 18.88
C LEU A 67 0.30 -9.86 18.34
N LEU A 68 0.76 -10.99 17.80
CA LEU A 68 -0.09 -11.98 17.12
C LEU A 68 -0.58 -13.11 18.07
N ARG A 69 -0.38 -12.96 19.37
CA ARG A 69 -0.85 -13.93 20.37
C ARG A 69 -2.36 -13.80 20.61
N PRO A 70 -3.04 -14.91 21.02
CA PRO A 70 -4.44 -14.84 21.43
C PRO A 70 -4.70 -13.75 22.50
N GLY A 71 -5.82 -13.05 22.36
CA GLY A 71 -6.15 -11.91 23.22
C GLY A 71 -5.60 -10.56 22.74
N ARG A 72 -4.86 -10.55 21.62
CA ARG A 72 -4.32 -9.34 20.97
C ARG A 72 -4.79 -9.31 19.52
N PHE A 73 -3.89 -9.27 18.51
CA PHE A 73 -4.27 -9.41 17.10
C PHE A 73 -4.35 -10.89 16.72
N ASP A 74 -5.37 -11.57 17.19
CA ASP A 74 -5.58 -13.00 17.00
C ASP A 74 -6.20 -13.34 15.61
N ARG A 75 -6.77 -12.36 14.94
CA ARG A 75 -7.32 -12.51 13.59
C ARG A 75 -6.52 -11.72 12.57
N GLN A 76 -6.10 -12.41 11.53
CA GLN A 76 -5.39 -11.82 10.41
C GLN A 76 -6.28 -11.90 9.17
N ILE A 77 -6.48 -10.77 8.52
CA ILE A 77 -7.23 -10.65 7.28
C ILE A 77 -6.25 -10.20 6.20
N ILE A 78 -6.05 -11.03 5.19
CA ILE A 78 -5.20 -10.69 4.05
C ILE A 78 -6.06 -9.99 3.00
N ILE A 79 -5.66 -8.78 2.65
CA ILE A 79 -6.27 -8.01 1.56
C ILE A 79 -5.41 -8.22 0.32
N ASN A 80 -5.92 -9.02 -0.62
CA ASN A 80 -5.26 -9.26 -1.89
C ASN A 80 -5.52 -8.12 -2.89
N SER A 81 -4.70 -8.06 -3.97
CA SER A 81 -5.00 -7.21 -5.11
C SER A 81 -6.38 -7.55 -5.68
N PRO A 82 -7.14 -6.56 -6.18
CA PRO A 82 -8.50 -6.76 -6.65
C PRO A 82 -8.53 -7.68 -7.89
N ASP A 83 -9.57 -8.49 -8.01
CA ASP A 83 -9.90 -9.20 -9.24
C ASP A 83 -10.40 -8.23 -10.33
N GLN A 84 -10.66 -8.73 -11.53
CA GLN A 84 -11.09 -7.90 -12.65
C GLN A 84 -12.35 -7.08 -12.32
N LYS A 85 -13.34 -7.70 -11.66
CA LYS A 85 -14.58 -7.03 -11.28
C LYS A 85 -14.33 -5.95 -10.22
N GLY A 86 -13.49 -6.24 -9.23
CA GLY A 86 -13.07 -5.28 -8.22
C GLY A 86 -12.33 -4.09 -8.83
N ARG A 87 -11.46 -4.32 -9.83
CA ARG A 87 -10.78 -3.23 -10.55
C ARG A 87 -11.77 -2.35 -11.32
N GLU A 88 -12.74 -2.95 -12.00
CA GLU A 88 -13.81 -2.22 -12.68
C GLU A 88 -14.59 -1.33 -11.70
N GLU A 89 -14.98 -1.85 -10.53
CA GLU A 89 -15.68 -1.09 -9.50
C GLU A 89 -14.82 0.05 -8.93
N ILE A 90 -13.54 -0.20 -8.68
CA ILE A 90 -12.57 0.83 -8.23
C ILE A 90 -12.44 1.94 -9.27
N LEU A 91 -12.28 1.61 -10.54
CA LEU A 91 -12.22 2.58 -11.63
C LEU A 91 -13.49 3.43 -11.68
N LYS A 92 -14.67 2.83 -11.56
CA LYS A 92 -15.95 3.56 -11.51
C LYS A 92 -16.05 4.49 -10.30
N ILE A 93 -15.49 4.12 -9.15
CA ILE A 93 -15.49 4.99 -7.98
C ILE A 93 -14.60 6.22 -8.22
N HIS A 94 -13.38 6.03 -8.71
CA HIS A 94 -12.42 7.11 -8.95
C HIS A 94 -12.71 7.93 -10.22
N SER A 95 -13.66 7.49 -11.04
CA SER A 95 -14.12 8.25 -12.22
C SER A 95 -15.19 9.30 -11.91
N LYS A 96 -15.89 9.20 -10.77
CA LYS A 96 -17.06 10.05 -10.45
C LYS A 96 -16.77 11.54 -10.48
N ASP A 97 -15.56 11.95 -10.07
CA ASP A 97 -15.17 13.36 -10.00
C ASP A 97 -14.41 13.83 -11.25
N LYS A 98 -14.39 13.02 -12.30
CA LYS A 98 -13.65 13.27 -13.54
C LYS A 98 -14.59 13.31 -14.73
N LYS A 99 -14.27 14.19 -15.70
CA LYS A 99 -14.98 14.20 -16.97
C LYS A 99 -14.40 13.11 -17.87
N ILE A 100 -15.10 12.01 -17.99
CA ILE A 100 -14.72 10.84 -18.78
C ILE A 100 -15.70 10.70 -19.93
N ASP A 101 -15.21 10.32 -21.12
CA ASP A 101 -16.06 10.04 -22.30
C ASP A 101 -17.02 8.87 -21.98
N ASP A 102 -18.31 9.06 -22.27
CA ASP A 102 -19.37 8.07 -22.02
C ASP A 102 -19.16 6.74 -22.77
N ASN A 103 -18.35 6.75 -23.83
CA ASN A 103 -18.02 5.56 -24.62
C ASN A 103 -16.97 4.64 -23.96
N ILE A 104 -16.38 5.06 -22.83
CA ILE A 104 -15.33 4.28 -22.18
C ILE A 104 -15.93 3.10 -21.43
N ASN A 105 -15.46 1.91 -21.77
CA ASN A 105 -15.80 0.66 -21.10
C ASN A 105 -14.77 0.36 -20.01
N PHE A 106 -15.11 0.56 -18.74
CA PHE A 106 -14.23 0.26 -17.61
C PHE A 106 -13.87 -1.23 -17.48
N LYS A 107 -14.65 -2.13 -18.08
CA LYS A 107 -14.34 -3.56 -18.10
C LYS A 107 -13.08 -3.83 -18.93
N ASP A 108 -12.93 -3.19 -20.08
CA ASP A 108 -11.75 -3.34 -20.95
C ASP A 108 -10.50 -2.80 -20.24
N ILE A 109 -10.61 -1.63 -19.58
CA ILE A 109 -9.52 -1.07 -18.77
C ILE A 109 -9.15 -2.01 -17.62
N ALA A 110 -10.14 -2.63 -16.98
CA ALA A 110 -9.91 -3.60 -15.91
C ALA A 110 -9.21 -4.88 -16.41
N GLU A 111 -9.40 -5.28 -17.67
CA GLU A 111 -8.66 -6.37 -18.31
C GLU A 111 -7.19 -5.99 -18.50
N ASP A 112 -6.94 -4.80 -19.05
CA ASP A 112 -5.59 -4.31 -19.36
C ASP A 112 -4.75 -3.99 -18.11
N THR A 113 -5.39 -3.84 -16.95
CA THR A 113 -4.74 -3.51 -15.67
C THR A 113 -4.64 -4.71 -14.72
N ALA A 114 -4.43 -5.92 -15.25
CA ALA A 114 -4.27 -7.12 -14.43
C ALA A 114 -3.12 -6.98 -13.42
N GLY A 115 -3.39 -7.28 -12.14
CA GLY A 115 -2.40 -7.20 -11.06
C GLY A 115 -2.28 -5.81 -10.39
N PHE A 116 -2.93 -4.79 -10.91
CA PHE A 116 -2.88 -3.44 -10.32
C PHE A 116 -3.69 -3.35 -9.03
N THR A 117 -3.15 -2.59 -8.10
CA THR A 117 -3.80 -2.23 -6.84
C THR A 117 -4.80 -1.09 -7.02
N GLY A 118 -5.66 -0.86 -6.02
CA GLY A 118 -6.59 0.27 -6.05
C GLY A 118 -5.91 1.63 -6.16
N ALA A 119 -4.76 1.80 -5.51
CA ALA A 119 -3.97 3.03 -5.58
C ALA A 119 -3.40 3.28 -6.99
N GLU A 120 -2.92 2.23 -7.65
CA GLU A 120 -2.41 2.32 -9.02
C GLU A 120 -3.51 2.64 -10.01
N LEU A 121 -4.71 2.05 -9.85
CA LEU A 121 -5.87 2.37 -10.68
C LEU A 121 -6.33 3.82 -10.51
N ALA A 122 -6.34 4.33 -9.27
CA ALA A 122 -6.61 5.74 -9.01
C ALA A 122 -5.58 6.65 -9.67
N ASN A 123 -4.29 6.26 -9.60
CA ASN A 123 -3.20 6.99 -10.24
C ASN A 123 -3.32 7.02 -11.76
N ILE A 124 -3.72 5.92 -12.42
CA ILE A 124 -3.97 5.89 -13.86
C ILE A 124 -5.01 6.93 -14.25
N LEU A 125 -6.13 7.01 -13.56
CA LEU A 125 -7.17 8.00 -13.88
C LEU A 125 -6.72 9.44 -13.62
N ASN A 126 -5.84 9.67 -12.63
CA ASN A 126 -5.25 10.99 -12.41
C ASN A 126 -4.26 11.36 -13.51
N GLU A 127 -3.39 10.44 -13.92
CA GLU A 127 -2.47 10.65 -15.04
C GLU A 127 -3.22 10.86 -16.36
N ALA A 128 -4.28 10.09 -16.63
CA ALA A 128 -5.12 10.27 -17.80
C ALA A 128 -5.77 11.67 -17.82
N ALA A 129 -6.21 12.20 -16.69
CA ALA A 129 -6.74 13.56 -16.60
C ALA A 129 -5.68 14.62 -16.91
N ILE A 130 -4.43 14.40 -16.48
CA ILE A 130 -3.30 15.29 -16.82
C ILE A 130 -3.02 15.23 -18.32
N ILE A 131 -2.96 14.03 -18.90
CA ILE A 131 -2.71 13.82 -20.34
C ILE A 131 -3.82 14.48 -21.16
N ALA A 132 -5.09 14.26 -20.84
CA ALA A 132 -6.22 14.90 -21.49
C ALA A 132 -6.11 16.44 -21.46
N THR A 133 -5.68 17.00 -20.33
CA THR A 133 -5.47 18.45 -20.20
C THR A 133 -4.34 18.95 -21.10
N ILE A 134 -3.23 18.22 -21.18
CA ILE A 134 -2.09 18.56 -22.07
C ILE A 134 -2.53 18.50 -23.53
N ASN A 135 -3.31 17.48 -23.90
CA ASN A 135 -3.83 17.27 -25.24
C ASN A 135 -5.02 18.20 -25.59
N LYS A 136 -5.47 19.02 -24.61
CA LYS A 136 -6.63 19.92 -24.74
C LYS A 136 -7.93 19.18 -25.06
N HIS A 137 -8.11 17.99 -24.52
CA HIS A 137 -9.36 17.27 -24.60
C HIS A 137 -10.33 17.77 -23.52
N ASP A 138 -11.61 17.91 -23.83
CA ASP A 138 -12.64 18.31 -22.88
C ASP A 138 -13.04 17.17 -21.92
N PHE A 139 -12.77 15.94 -22.33
CA PHE A 139 -13.03 14.69 -21.61
C PHE A 139 -11.81 13.80 -21.69
N ILE A 140 -11.66 12.93 -20.69
CA ILE A 140 -10.63 11.87 -20.72
C ILE A 140 -11.06 10.84 -21.75
N THR A 141 -10.24 10.62 -22.77
CA THR A 141 -10.48 9.65 -23.86
C THR A 141 -9.84 8.30 -23.52
N LYS A 142 -10.16 7.28 -24.32
CA LYS A 142 -9.53 5.96 -24.18
C LYS A 142 -8.02 6.05 -24.44
N GLU A 143 -7.60 6.84 -25.41
CA GLU A 143 -6.20 7.06 -25.77
C GLU A 143 -5.41 7.66 -24.61
N ASP A 144 -6.01 8.62 -23.88
CA ASP A 144 -5.38 9.23 -22.70
C ASP A 144 -5.18 8.20 -21.57
N ILE A 145 -6.15 7.28 -21.39
CA ILE A 145 -6.06 6.20 -20.41
C ILE A 145 -4.98 5.18 -20.82
N ASP A 146 -4.95 4.79 -22.09
CA ASP A 146 -3.96 3.83 -22.61
C ASP A 146 -2.53 4.38 -22.47
N GLU A 147 -2.34 5.69 -22.69
CA GLU A 147 -1.07 6.36 -22.45
C GLU A 147 -0.72 6.42 -20.97
N ALA A 148 -1.69 6.70 -20.09
CA ALA A 148 -1.50 6.70 -18.66
C ALA A 148 -1.11 5.32 -18.12
N ILE A 149 -1.74 4.25 -18.61
CA ILE A 149 -1.38 2.87 -18.26
C ILE A 149 0.09 2.59 -18.60
N LYS A 150 0.51 2.92 -19.84
CA LYS A 150 1.91 2.74 -20.27
C LYS A 150 2.88 3.51 -19.36
N LYS A 151 2.56 4.75 -19.03
CA LYS A 151 3.40 5.61 -18.19
C LYS A 151 3.55 5.07 -16.78
N VAL A 152 2.45 4.62 -16.16
CA VAL A 152 2.44 4.03 -14.82
C VAL A 152 3.19 2.70 -14.82
N THR A 153 2.96 1.83 -15.80
CA THR A 153 3.65 0.53 -15.93
C THR A 153 5.17 0.71 -16.05
N VAL A 154 5.65 1.60 -16.91
CA VAL A 154 7.08 1.91 -17.05
C VAL A 154 7.67 2.49 -15.77
N GLY A 155 6.89 3.29 -15.03
CA GLY A 155 7.27 3.80 -13.70
C GLY A 155 7.47 2.68 -12.69
N LEU A 156 6.57 1.69 -12.66
CA LEU A 156 6.65 0.52 -11.77
C LEU A 156 7.86 -0.37 -12.09
N GLU A 157 8.16 -0.60 -13.36
CA GLU A 157 9.34 -1.39 -13.76
C GLU A 157 10.66 -0.74 -13.31
N LYS A 158 10.77 0.59 -13.31
CA LYS A 158 11.96 1.31 -12.82
C LYS A 158 12.16 1.15 -11.31
N HIS A 159 11.11 1.07 -10.52
CA HIS A 159 11.20 0.85 -9.08
C HIS A 159 11.53 -0.61 -8.71
N SER A 160 11.20 -1.56 -9.55
CA SER A 160 11.51 -2.99 -9.33
C SER A 160 12.91 -3.39 -9.79
N ARG A 161 13.59 -2.59 -10.62
CA ARG A 161 14.97 -2.82 -11.02
C ARG A 161 15.94 -2.43 -9.91
N VAL A 162 16.28 -3.35 -9.04
CA VAL A 162 17.54 -3.30 -8.29
C VAL A 162 18.66 -3.51 -9.30
N ILE A 163 19.31 -2.41 -9.71
CA ILE A 163 20.52 -2.48 -10.52
C ILE A 163 21.61 -3.03 -9.61
N SER A 164 21.88 -4.34 -9.68
CA SER A 164 23.10 -4.89 -9.14
C SER A 164 24.27 -4.42 -10.05
N VAL A 165 24.92 -3.36 -9.64
CA VAL A 165 26.15 -2.92 -10.31
C VAL A 165 27.24 -3.90 -9.90
N SER A 166 27.48 -4.90 -10.71
CA SER A 166 28.71 -5.68 -10.60
C SER A 166 29.86 -4.81 -11.11
N TYR A 167 30.68 -4.31 -10.20
CA TYR A 167 31.93 -3.68 -10.56
C TYR A 167 32.86 -4.76 -11.10
N THR A 168 32.94 -4.91 -12.42
CA THR A 168 34.05 -5.58 -13.06
C THR A 168 35.27 -4.67 -12.97
N HIS A 169 36.22 -5.04 -12.12
CA HIS A 169 37.55 -4.41 -12.10
C HIS A 169 38.21 -4.65 -13.47
N LEU A 170 38.24 -3.59 -14.28
CA LEU A 170 39.14 -3.52 -15.41
C LEU A 170 40.55 -3.31 -14.87
N THR A 171 41.33 -4.36 -14.75
CA THR A 171 42.77 -4.29 -14.55
C THR A 171 43.39 -3.76 -15.85
N LEU A 172 43.93 -2.56 -15.82
CA LEU A 172 44.77 -2.03 -16.91
C LEU A 172 46.05 -2.87 -17.01
N PRO A 173 46.47 -3.31 -18.21
CA PRO A 173 47.75 -3.99 -18.36
C PRO A 173 48.90 -2.99 -18.08
N THR A 174 49.77 -3.37 -17.15
CA THR A 174 51.03 -2.67 -16.91
C THR A 174 51.92 -2.88 -18.13
N ILE A 175 52.24 -1.78 -18.82
CA ILE A 175 53.26 -1.81 -19.88
C ILE A 175 54.62 -1.72 -19.19
N ALA A 176 55.45 -2.75 -19.40
CA ALA A 176 56.83 -2.77 -19.02
C ALA A 176 57.69 -2.07 -20.08
#